data_4804f1f9a5a8aadde794b88f8567df94
#
_entry.id   4804f1f9a5a8aadde794b88f8567df94
#
_cell.length_a   1.000
_cell.length_b   1.000
_cell.length_c   1.000
_cell.angle_alpha   90.00
_cell.angle_beta   90.00
_cell.angle_gamma   90.00
#
_symmetry.space_group_name_H-M   'P 1'
#
loop_
_entity.id
_entity.type
_entity.pdbx_description
1 polymer ?
#
loop_
_entity_poly.entity_id
_entity_poly.type
_entity_poly.pdbx_seq_one_letter_code
_entity_poly.pdbx_strand_id
1 'polypeptide(L)'
;MIFLRACLAAVRLNLASLKQRIWPALVVVVGVACVVATLLSMLSMTVGLRHTWQRAGSPDRAIILPANARQEGDGTISRAEAQIIKDAPGIARDAKGRAIADPEIITYLVVRRRDTGGRGYIQLRSFGPEGLSLRPEFRIIAGRMFRPGKHEMVVGAEAPGQFVGVGLGDKITMPDGLWPVVGVFKTNDDLVQSQLVADTDTVMPVLRQTAYTSVTVRLGGTNALASLTRAITTNPALTVTAERQSDYYKRRSAQFSDLNDALVYGVGLLLGLGALLAAVNILYSAVMARSCEIATMRALGFGAAPVALAVAVEGLLLALAGAGLGASLAYGLFNGVQSVSGNVAFHLAISPAMIALGFAWALAIGLLGGVLPALHAARLNVADGLRAR
;
A
#
# COMPACT_ATOMS: atom_id res chain seq x y z
N MET A 1 27.09 28.48 -32.39
CA MET A 1 26.77 27.39 -33.34
C MET A 1 27.83 26.26 -33.34
N ILE A 2 29.14 26.57 -33.34
CA ILE A 2 30.22 25.54 -33.39
C ILE A 2 30.21 24.63 -32.17
N PHE A 3 30.04 25.16 -30.97
CA PHE A 3 29.95 24.39 -29.72
C PHE A 3 28.81 23.37 -29.71
N LEU A 4 27.61 23.76 -30.15
CA LEU A 4 26.46 22.87 -30.20
C LEU A 4 26.64 21.71 -31.22
N ARG A 5 27.27 22.01 -32.36
CA ARG A 5 27.63 20.99 -33.36
C ARG A 5 28.70 20.02 -32.84
N ALA A 6 29.66 20.50 -32.07
CA ALA A 6 30.70 19.66 -31.46
C ALA A 6 30.08 18.74 -30.38
N CYS A 7 29.15 19.24 -29.54
CA CYS A 7 28.41 18.43 -28.57
C CYS A 7 27.56 17.34 -29.24
N LEU A 8 26.81 17.71 -30.29
CA LEU A 8 25.99 16.74 -31.05
C LEU A 8 26.83 15.67 -31.73
N ALA A 9 27.96 16.04 -32.31
CA ALA A 9 28.89 15.09 -32.92
C ALA A 9 29.51 14.14 -31.88
N ALA A 10 29.93 14.64 -30.73
CA ALA A 10 30.48 13.82 -29.64
C ALA A 10 29.43 12.85 -29.07
N VAL A 11 28.16 13.28 -28.88
CA VAL A 11 27.06 12.42 -28.44
C VAL A 11 26.75 11.35 -29.48
N ARG A 12 26.68 11.69 -30.77
CA ARG A 12 26.43 10.71 -31.85
C ARG A 12 27.50 9.64 -31.93
N LEU A 13 28.80 10.04 -31.86
CA LEU A 13 29.90 9.09 -31.86
C LEU A 13 29.86 8.18 -30.63
N ASN A 14 29.54 8.72 -29.47
CA ASN A 14 29.43 7.96 -28.24
C ASN A 14 28.28 6.94 -28.30
N LEU A 15 27.11 7.33 -28.80
CA LEU A 15 25.96 6.43 -28.97
C LEU A 15 26.22 5.33 -30.01
N ALA A 16 26.92 5.63 -31.08
CA ALA A 16 27.27 4.64 -32.11
C ALA A 16 28.16 3.51 -31.57
N SER A 17 29.04 3.83 -30.62
CA SER A 17 29.91 2.85 -29.98
C SER A 17 29.25 2.03 -28.86
N LEU A 18 28.03 2.38 -28.44
CA LEU A 18 27.24 1.63 -27.44
C LEU A 18 27.01 0.16 -27.90
N LYS A 19 26.86 -0.08 -29.20
CA LYS A 19 26.71 -1.44 -29.78
C LYS A 19 27.90 -2.35 -29.46
N GLN A 20 29.09 -1.81 -29.29
CA GLN A 20 30.30 -2.60 -28.95
C GLN A 20 30.42 -2.90 -27.45
N ARG A 21 29.56 -2.28 -26.60
CA ARG A 21 29.58 -2.34 -25.13
C ARG A 21 28.23 -2.67 -24.54
N ILE A 22 27.50 -3.53 -25.23
CA ILE A 22 26.11 -3.86 -24.82
C ILE A 22 26.05 -4.46 -23.44
N TRP A 23 27.04 -5.28 -23.04
CA TRP A 23 27.06 -5.92 -21.72
C TRP A 23 27.22 -4.95 -20.55
N PRO A 24 28.20 -4.03 -20.51
CA PRO A 24 28.29 -3.02 -19.47
C PRO A 24 27.06 -2.10 -19.44
N ALA A 25 26.56 -1.68 -20.59
CA ALA A 25 25.34 -0.86 -20.68
C ALA A 25 24.11 -1.59 -20.11
N LEU A 26 23.98 -2.87 -20.41
CA LEU A 26 22.88 -3.70 -19.92
C LEU A 26 22.91 -3.82 -18.39
N VAL A 27 24.07 -3.92 -17.76
CA VAL A 27 24.19 -3.96 -16.29
C VAL A 27 23.64 -2.68 -15.65
N VAL A 28 23.94 -1.50 -16.23
CA VAL A 28 23.40 -0.22 -15.75
C VAL A 28 21.87 -0.19 -15.92
N VAL A 29 21.38 -0.55 -17.11
CA VAL A 29 19.94 -0.58 -17.43
C VAL A 29 19.18 -1.51 -16.49
N VAL A 30 19.69 -2.74 -16.29
CA VAL A 30 19.06 -3.71 -15.38
C VAL A 30 19.12 -3.24 -13.93
N GLY A 31 20.26 -2.70 -13.49
CA GLY A 31 20.40 -2.15 -12.13
C GLY A 31 19.38 -1.05 -11.85
N VAL A 32 19.27 -0.06 -12.73
CA VAL A 32 18.26 1.00 -12.61
C VAL A 32 16.84 0.45 -12.71
N ALA A 33 16.59 -0.51 -13.62
CA ALA A 33 15.30 -1.14 -13.76
C ALA A 33 14.86 -1.87 -12.48
N CYS A 34 15.77 -2.60 -11.82
CA CYS A 34 15.49 -3.23 -10.53
C CYS A 34 15.12 -2.21 -9.44
N VAL A 35 15.87 -1.10 -9.36
CA VAL A 35 15.58 -0.01 -8.39
C VAL A 35 14.18 0.56 -8.63
N VAL A 36 13.89 0.93 -9.88
CA VAL A 36 12.60 1.54 -10.24
C VAL A 36 11.45 0.55 -10.05
N ALA A 37 11.62 -0.70 -10.48
CA ALA A 37 10.59 -1.72 -10.30
C ALA A 37 10.28 -1.99 -8.82
N THR A 38 11.31 -2.11 -7.98
CA THR A 38 11.15 -2.30 -6.53
C THR A 38 10.47 -1.08 -5.89
N LEU A 39 10.92 0.13 -6.21
CA LEU A 39 10.32 1.36 -5.69
C LEU A 39 8.84 1.45 -6.06
N LEU A 40 8.48 1.21 -7.33
CA LEU A 40 7.10 1.28 -7.80
C LEU A 40 6.24 0.19 -7.17
N SER A 41 6.74 -1.02 -6.99
CA SER A 41 5.98 -2.12 -6.36
C SER A 41 5.69 -1.81 -4.89
N MET A 42 6.67 -1.30 -4.14
CA MET A 42 6.48 -0.92 -2.74
C MET A 42 5.54 0.28 -2.59
N LEU A 43 5.67 1.31 -3.44
CA LEU A 43 4.76 2.45 -3.45
C LEU A 43 3.33 2.03 -3.82
N SER A 44 3.14 1.11 -4.77
CA SER A 44 1.82 0.64 -5.15
C SER A 44 1.10 -0.08 -4.00
N MET A 45 1.86 -0.79 -3.16
CA MET A 45 1.34 -1.40 -1.93
C MET A 45 0.85 -0.33 -0.94
N THR A 46 1.66 0.70 -0.68
CA THR A 46 1.27 1.81 0.23
C THR A 46 0.04 2.54 -0.27
N VAL A 47 0.01 2.88 -1.57
CA VAL A 47 -1.11 3.63 -2.16
C VAL A 47 -2.37 2.76 -2.22
N GLY A 48 -2.27 1.49 -2.60
CA GLY A 48 -3.39 0.56 -2.63
C GLY A 48 -4.02 0.39 -1.25
N LEU A 49 -3.19 0.14 -0.24
CA LEU A 49 -3.64 0.00 1.14
C LEU A 49 -4.27 1.30 1.67
N ARG A 50 -3.63 2.45 1.43
CA ARG A 50 -4.18 3.77 1.80
C ARG A 50 -5.54 4.03 1.16
N HIS A 51 -5.71 3.69 -0.10
CA HIS A 51 -6.99 3.85 -0.83
C HIS A 51 -8.09 2.99 -0.22
N THR A 52 -7.79 1.74 0.12
CA THR A 52 -8.74 0.83 0.80
C THR A 52 -9.17 1.39 2.15
N TRP A 53 -8.23 1.84 2.98
CA TRP A 53 -8.53 2.45 4.28
C TRP A 53 -9.29 3.79 4.18
N GLN A 54 -8.98 4.64 3.20
CA GLN A 54 -9.64 5.93 3.03
C GLN A 54 -11.08 5.81 2.53
N ARG A 55 -11.39 4.73 1.82
CA ARG A 55 -12.76 4.41 1.38
C ARG A 55 -13.55 3.66 2.45
N ALA A 56 -12.87 3.13 3.45
CA ALA A 56 -13.53 2.45 4.55
C ALA A 56 -14.22 3.43 5.47
N GLY A 57 -15.35 3.02 5.97
CA GLY A 57 -16.15 3.79 6.90
C GLY A 57 -16.95 4.93 6.28
N SER A 58 -17.96 5.32 7.01
CA SER A 58 -18.88 6.39 6.60
C SER A 58 -18.76 7.61 7.50
N PRO A 59 -18.93 8.84 6.96
CA PRO A 59 -18.91 10.06 7.76
C PRO A 59 -20.14 10.23 8.66
N ASP A 60 -21.22 9.50 8.40
CA ASP A 60 -22.46 9.50 9.19
C ASP A 60 -22.44 8.48 10.35
N ARG A 61 -21.35 7.71 10.48
CA ARG A 61 -21.16 6.72 11.54
C ARG A 61 -20.05 7.13 12.50
N ALA A 62 -20.20 6.75 13.77
CA ALA A 62 -19.12 6.82 14.75
C ALA A 62 -18.85 5.45 15.35
N ILE A 63 -17.60 5.20 15.70
CA ILE A 63 -17.14 4.03 16.42
C ILE A 63 -16.82 4.47 17.85
N ILE A 64 -17.32 3.70 18.79
CA ILE A 64 -17.06 3.89 20.22
C ILE A 64 -16.20 2.72 20.68
N LEU A 65 -15.04 3.03 21.22
CA LEU A 65 -14.03 2.08 21.68
C LEU A 65 -13.69 2.35 23.15
N PRO A 66 -13.22 1.35 23.91
CA PRO A 66 -12.58 1.58 25.19
C PRO A 66 -11.45 2.61 25.05
N ALA A 67 -11.27 3.49 26.05
CA ALA A 67 -10.33 4.63 25.95
C ALA A 67 -8.86 4.20 25.71
N ASN A 68 -8.49 3.00 26.15
CA ASN A 68 -7.16 2.41 25.95
C ASN A 68 -7.05 1.51 24.70
N ALA A 69 -8.16 1.31 23.95
CA ALA A 69 -8.15 0.49 22.76
C ALA A 69 -7.44 1.18 21.59
N ARG A 70 -6.58 0.44 20.91
CA ARG A 70 -5.88 0.90 19.70
C ARG A 70 -6.64 0.54 18.43
N GLN A 71 -7.47 -0.49 18.49
CA GLN A 71 -8.26 -1.00 17.37
C GLN A 71 -9.59 -1.59 17.83
N GLU A 72 -10.52 -1.80 16.89
CA GLU A 72 -11.89 -2.27 17.18
C GLU A 72 -11.98 -3.60 17.96
N GLY A 73 -10.97 -4.45 17.88
CA GLY A 73 -10.93 -5.73 18.61
C GLY A 73 -10.26 -5.68 19.97
N ASP A 74 -9.73 -4.51 20.36
CA ASP A 74 -9.00 -4.35 21.60
C ASP A 74 -9.92 -3.86 22.71
N GLY A 75 -9.87 -4.53 23.87
CA GLY A 75 -10.62 -4.14 25.05
C GLY A 75 -12.08 -4.61 25.03
N THR A 76 -12.84 -4.14 26.02
CA THR A 76 -14.20 -4.60 26.24
C THR A 76 -15.13 -3.46 26.67
N ILE A 77 -16.37 -3.49 26.19
CA ILE A 77 -17.48 -2.63 26.57
C ILE A 77 -18.56 -3.55 27.15
N SER A 78 -18.89 -3.43 28.41
CA SER A 78 -19.91 -4.24 29.05
C SER A 78 -21.30 -4.01 28.46
N ARG A 79 -22.23 -4.92 28.71
CA ARG A 79 -23.63 -4.77 28.28
C ARG A 79 -24.29 -3.51 28.90
N ALA A 80 -23.95 -3.19 30.14
CA ALA A 80 -24.45 -2.00 30.81
C ALA A 80 -23.92 -0.71 30.17
N GLU A 81 -22.62 -0.64 29.89
CA GLU A 81 -22.02 0.48 29.17
C GLU A 81 -22.61 0.63 27.78
N ALA A 82 -22.76 -0.47 27.03
CA ALA A 82 -23.38 -0.44 25.70
C ALA A 82 -24.83 0.10 25.74
N GLN A 83 -25.59 -0.19 26.80
CA GLN A 83 -26.93 0.36 26.97
C GLN A 83 -26.88 1.89 27.25
N ILE A 84 -25.99 2.33 28.14
CA ILE A 84 -25.81 3.76 28.40
C ILE A 84 -25.40 4.50 27.13
N ILE A 85 -24.53 3.89 26.30
CA ILE A 85 -24.11 4.45 25.01
C ILE A 85 -25.32 4.56 24.07
N LYS A 86 -26.18 3.54 23.97
CA LYS A 86 -27.39 3.58 23.11
C LYS A 86 -28.35 4.71 23.48
N ASP A 87 -28.39 5.07 24.76
CA ASP A 87 -29.28 6.12 25.25
C ASP A 87 -28.65 7.52 25.16
N ALA A 88 -27.38 7.63 24.76
CA ALA A 88 -26.67 8.90 24.66
C ALA A 88 -27.23 9.82 23.55
N PRO A 89 -27.17 11.14 23.72
CA PRO A 89 -27.57 12.09 22.71
C PRO A 89 -26.61 12.06 21.51
N GLY A 90 -27.11 12.48 20.33
CA GLY A 90 -26.36 12.52 19.09
C GLY A 90 -26.47 11.24 18.26
N ILE A 91 -27.03 10.16 18.79
CA ILE A 91 -27.29 8.93 18.04
C ILE A 91 -28.63 9.06 17.28
N ALA A 92 -28.60 8.75 15.98
CA ALA A 92 -29.81 8.70 15.17
C ALA A 92 -30.79 7.64 15.69
N ARG A 93 -32.06 7.90 15.58
CA ARG A 93 -33.13 6.97 15.98
C ARG A 93 -33.95 6.53 14.77
N ASP A 94 -34.41 5.29 14.78
CA ASP A 94 -35.31 4.78 13.75
C ASP A 94 -36.74 5.36 13.92
N ALA A 95 -37.64 5.01 13.00
CA ALA A 95 -39.03 5.44 13.04
C ALA A 95 -39.82 4.99 14.30
N LYS A 96 -39.26 3.99 15.03
CA LYS A 96 -39.81 3.48 16.29
C LYS A 96 -39.14 4.11 17.52
N GLY A 97 -38.27 5.09 17.33
CA GLY A 97 -37.54 5.76 18.42
C GLY A 97 -36.35 4.97 18.97
N ARG A 98 -35.99 3.83 18.40
CA ARG A 98 -34.85 3.01 18.82
C ARG A 98 -33.54 3.62 18.30
N ALA A 99 -32.51 3.64 19.13
CA ALA A 99 -31.18 4.09 18.72
C ALA A 99 -30.61 3.20 17.63
N ILE A 100 -30.11 3.77 16.54
CA ILE A 100 -29.37 3.04 15.50
C ILE A 100 -27.94 2.87 15.98
N ALA A 101 -27.73 1.88 16.82
CA ALA A 101 -26.48 1.57 17.49
C ALA A 101 -26.32 0.05 17.62
N ASP A 102 -25.19 -0.46 17.15
CA ASP A 102 -24.86 -1.90 17.12
C ASP A 102 -23.61 -2.18 17.95
N PRO A 103 -23.74 -2.84 19.11
CA PRO A 103 -22.60 -3.39 19.83
C PRO A 103 -22.08 -4.62 19.10
N GLU A 104 -20.79 -4.59 18.79
CA GLU A 104 -20.15 -5.59 17.94
C GLU A 104 -19.06 -6.34 18.71
N ILE A 105 -18.87 -7.59 18.35
CA ILE A 105 -17.72 -8.40 18.71
C ILE A 105 -16.86 -8.56 17.48
N ILE A 106 -15.61 -8.21 17.60
CA ILE A 106 -14.60 -8.38 16.55
C ILE A 106 -13.53 -9.31 17.08
N THR A 107 -13.33 -10.42 16.37
CA THR A 107 -12.31 -11.42 16.71
C THR A 107 -11.70 -11.98 15.42
N TYR A 108 -10.72 -12.86 15.58
CA TYR A 108 -10.03 -13.48 14.46
C TYR A 108 -10.13 -14.99 14.54
N LEU A 109 -10.51 -15.62 13.44
CA LEU A 109 -10.54 -17.06 13.29
C LEU A 109 -9.34 -17.53 12.48
N VAL A 110 -8.77 -18.66 12.86
CA VAL A 110 -7.67 -19.28 12.12
C VAL A 110 -8.24 -20.05 10.95
N VAL A 111 -7.79 -19.69 9.75
CA VAL A 111 -8.17 -20.33 8.50
C VAL A 111 -6.93 -20.63 7.66
N ARG A 112 -7.07 -21.41 6.59
CA ARG A 112 -5.97 -21.72 5.69
C ARG A 112 -5.87 -20.68 4.58
N ARG A 113 -4.70 -20.10 4.38
CA ARG A 113 -4.44 -19.19 3.25
C ARG A 113 -4.39 -19.96 1.94
N ARG A 114 -4.89 -19.36 0.86
CA ARG A 114 -4.90 -19.96 -0.47
C ARG A 114 -3.55 -19.88 -1.17
N ASP A 115 -2.82 -18.79 -0.97
CA ASP A 115 -1.52 -18.50 -1.61
C ASP A 115 -0.38 -19.35 -1.06
N THR A 116 -0.26 -19.45 0.27
CA THR A 116 0.86 -20.11 0.94
C THR A 116 0.49 -21.49 1.50
N GLY A 117 -0.81 -21.82 1.58
CA GLY A 117 -1.30 -23.01 2.28
C GLY A 117 -1.10 -22.97 3.80
N GLY A 118 -0.47 -21.91 4.31
CA GLY A 118 -0.20 -21.71 5.74
C GLY A 118 -1.41 -21.23 6.53
N ARG A 119 -1.20 -21.00 7.84
CA ARG A 119 -2.22 -20.41 8.71
C ARG A 119 -2.43 -18.94 8.37
N GLY A 120 -3.69 -18.53 8.26
CA GLY A 120 -4.13 -17.14 8.12
C GLY A 120 -5.15 -16.81 9.17
N TYR A 121 -5.44 -15.53 9.30
CA TYR A 121 -6.46 -15.01 10.22
C TYR A 121 -7.52 -14.29 9.42
N ILE A 122 -8.78 -14.73 9.54
CA ILE A 122 -9.92 -14.02 9.00
C ILE A 122 -10.67 -13.32 10.14
N GLN A 123 -11.02 -12.08 9.92
CA GLN A 123 -11.77 -11.32 10.92
C GLN A 123 -13.23 -11.79 10.92
N LEU A 124 -13.75 -12.12 12.11
CA LEU A 124 -15.17 -12.31 12.36
C LEU A 124 -15.69 -11.05 13.04
N ARG A 125 -16.67 -10.42 12.42
CA ARG A 125 -17.43 -9.31 12.96
C ARG A 125 -18.85 -9.81 13.29
N SER A 126 -19.36 -9.48 14.45
CA SER A 126 -20.75 -9.79 14.74
C SER A 126 -21.66 -8.62 14.42
N PHE A 127 -22.87 -8.90 13.94
CA PHE A 127 -23.94 -7.93 13.77
C PHE A 127 -25.07 -8.25 14.74
N GLY A 128 -25.50 -7.24 15.47
CA GLY A 128 -26.75 -7.24 16.21
C GLY A 128 -27.95 -6.87 15.31
N PRO A 129 -29.11 -6.66 15.90
CA PRO A 129 -30.34 -6.35 15.16
C PRO A 129 -30.24 -5.08 14.29
N GLU A 130 -29.44 -4.10 14.72
CA GLU A 130 -29.26 -2.82 14.02
C GLU A 130 -28.05 -2.81 13.07
N GLY A 131 -27.29 -3.90 13.01
CA GLY A 131 -26.06 -3.99 12.22
C GLY A 131 -26.26 -3.75 10.72
N LEU A 132 -27.35 -4.26 10.15
CA LEU A 132 -27.74 -4.01 8.76
C LEU A 132 -28.27 -2.60 8.55
N SER A 133 -29.02 -2.05 9.51
CA SER A 133 -29.53 -0.68 9.45
C SER A 133 -28.41 0.36 9.40
N LEU A 134 -27.27 0.05 10.03
CA LEU A 134 -26.06 0.87 9.97
C LEU A 134 -25.36 0.81 8.62
N ARG A 135 -25.53 -0.28 7.86
CA ARG A 135 -24.80 -0.58 6.62
C ARG A 135 -25.72 -0.80 5.43
N PRO A 136 -26.41 0.25 4.91
CA PRO A 136 -27.35 0.13 3.80
C PRO A 136 -26.68 -0.36 2.50
N GLU A 137 -25.38 -0.23 2.40
CA GLU A 137 -24.55 -0.74 1.30
C GLU A 137 -24.32 -2.26 1.33
N PHE A 138 -24.64 -2.91 2.45
CA PHE A 138 -24.46 -4.36 2.62
C PHE A 138 -25.53 -5.12 1.81
N ARG A 139 -25.09 -5.93 0.86
CA ARG A 139 -25.98 -6.70 -0.02
C ARG A 139 -25.54 -8.15 -0.13
N ILE A 140 -26.46 -9.09 0.01
CA ILE A 140 -26.21 -10.49 -0.30
C ILE A 140 -26.23 -10.67 -1.82
N ILE A 141 -25.14 -11.20 -2.36
CA ILE A 141 -24.97 -11.47 -3.80
C ILE A 141 -25.13 -12.95 -4.15
N ALA A 142 -24.98 -13.84 -3.18
CA ALA A 142 -25.23 -15.28 -3.35
C ALA A 142 -25.68 -15.89 -2.01
N GLY A 143 -26.56 -16.87 -2.07
CA GLY A 143 -27.12 -17.49 -0.87
C GLY A 143 -28.15 -16.60 -0.16
N ARG A 144 -28.09 -16.54 1.16
CA ARG A 144 -28.98 -15.75 2.02
C ARG A 144 -28.25 -15.18 3.23
N MET A 145 -28.90 -14.23 3.91
CA MET A 145 -28.42 -13.75 5.21
C MET A 145 -28.53 -14.82 6.29
N PHE A 146 -27.65 -14.80 7.27
CA PHE A 146 -27.75 -15.65 8.45
C PHE A 146 -29.06 -15.36 9.21
N ARG A 147 -29.56 -16.35 9.92
CA ARG A 147 -30.75 -16.22 10.80
C ARG A 147 -30.27 -15.95 12.22
N PRO A 148 -30.78 -14.91 12.90
CA PRO A 148 -30.46 -14.68 14.31
C PRO A 148 -30.74 -15.92 15.17
N GLY A 149 -29.86 -16.20 16.12
CA GLY A 149 -29.95 -17.38 16.97
C GLY A 149 -29.60 -18.72 16.31
N LYS A 150 -29.06 -18.70 15.08
CA LYS A 150 -28.55 -19.89 14.38
C LYS A 150 -27.01 -19.81 14.22
N HIS A 151 -26.37 -20.95 14.28
CA HIS A 151 -24.93 -21.11 14.03
C HIS A 151 -24.64 -21.00 12.53
N GLU A 152 -24.88 -19.82 11.97
CA GLU A 152 -24.74 -19.51 10.56
C GLU A 152 -23.90 -18.25 10.39
N MET A 153 -23.16 -18.15 9.29
CA MET A 153 -22.40 -16.94 8.97
C MET A 153 -22.47 -16.61 7.48
N VAL A 154 -22.17 -15.37 7.15
CA VAL A 154 -21.98 -14.92 5.78
C VAL A 154 -20.58 -14.45 5.58
N VAL A 155 -20.06 -14.54 4.36
CA VAL A 155 -18.69 -14.22 4.01
C VAL A 155 -18.65 -13.07 3.01
N GLY A 156 -17.70 -12.18 3.14
CA GLY A 156 -17.45 -11.14 2.17
C GLY A 156 -16.89 -11.68 0.85
N ALA A 157 -17.25 -11.06 -0.24
CA ALA A 157 -16.98 -11.54 -1.61
C ALA A 157 -15.49 -11.79 -1.91
N GLU A 158 -14.58 -11.10 -1.21
CA GLU A 158 -13.14 -11.22 -1.43
C GLU A 158 -12.46 -12.28 -0.56
N ALA A 159 -13.08 -12.70 0.52
CA ALA A 159 -12.50 -13.68 1.44
C ALA A 159 -12.24 -15.06 0.79
N PRO A 160 -13.12 -15.63 -0.07
CA PRO A 160 -12.86 -16.90 -0.72
C PRO A 160 -11.66 -16.88 -1.68
N GLY A 161 -11.30 -15.71 -2.20
CA GLY A 161 -10.07 -15.53 -3.00
C GLY A 161 -8.79 -15.65 -2.17
N GLN A 162 -8.86 -15.32 -0.88
CA GLN A 162 -7.72 -15.28 0.05
C GLN A 162 -7.56 -16.55 0.87
N PHE A 163 -8.68 -17.17 1.26
CA PHE A 163 -8.71 -18.30 2.19
C PHE A 163 -9.40 -19.52 1.57
N VAL A 164 -9.02 -20.68 2.07
CA VAL A 164 -9.61 -21.97 1.67
C VAL A 164 -10.68 -22.36 2.69
N GLY A 165 -11.82 -22.88 2.22
CA GLY A 165 -12.88 -23.38 3.09
C GLY A 165 -13.75 -22.29 3.74
N VAL A 166 -13.84 -21.12 3.08
CA VAL A 166 -14.69 -20.00 3.55
C VAL A 166 -15.73 -19.56 2.51
N GLY A 167 -15.93 -20.34 1.44
CA GLY A 167 -16.92 -20.06 0.41
C GLY A 167 -18.35 -20.43 0.82
N LEU A 168 -19.32 -20.11 -0.05
CA LEU A 168 -20.71 -20.47 0.15
C LEU A 168 -20.87 -22.00 0.30
N GLY A 169 -21.52 -22.43 1.37
CA GLY A 169 -21.72 -23.84 1.68
C GLY A 169 -20.57 -24.50 2.47
N ASP A 170 -19.42 -23.84 2.58
CA ASP A 170 -18.32 -24.32 3.42
C ASP A 170 -18.69 -24.24 4.90
N LYS A 171 -17.95 -24.98 5.74
CA LYS A 171 -18.15 -25.01 7.19
C LYS A 171 -16.90 -24.52 7.90
N ILE A 172 -17.06 -23.52 8.72
CA ILE A 172 -15.97 -22.88 9.48
C ILE A 172 -15.97 -23.44 10.90
N THR A 173 -14.80 -23.80 11.39
CA THR A 173 -14.62 -24.33 12.75
C THR A 173 -14.73 -23.21 13.77
N MET A 174 -15.73 -23.31 14.65
CA MET A 174 -15.93 -22.49 15.83
C MET A 174 -15.70 -23.33 17.10
N PRO A 175 -15.54 -22.71 18.29
CA PRO A 175 -15.31 -23.46 19.54
C PRO A 175 -16.40 -24.48 19.89
N ASP A 176 -17.61 -24.28 19.42
CA ASP A 176 -18.80 -25.14 19.68
C ASP A 176 -19.13 -26.08 18.52
N GLY A 177 -18.40 -26.04 17.40
CA GLY A 177 -18.63 -26.89 16.27
C GLY A 177 -18.44 -26.22 14.91
N LEU A 178 -19.10 -26.76 13.89
CA LEU A 178 -18.97 -26.29 12.52
C LEU A 178 -20.14 -25.37 12.14
N TRP A 179 -19.82 -24.16 11.73
CA TRP A 179 -20.80 -23.16 11.28
C TRP A 179 -20.81 -23.06 9.76
N PRO A 180 -21.96 -23.28 9.10
CA PRO A 180 -22.07 -23.16 7.66
C PRO A 180 -22.05 -21.70 7.21
N VAL A 181 -21.36 -21.44 6.11
CA VAL A 181 -21.42 -20.18 5.36
C VAL A 181 -22.67 -20.23 4.48
N VAL A 182 -23.69 -19.46 4.81
CA VAL A 182 -25.00 -19.49 4.16
C VAL A 182 -25.21 -18.42 3.11
N GLY A 183 -24.27 -17.45 3.01
CA GLY A 183 -24.36 -16.41 2.01
C GLY A 183 -23.01 -15.72 1.78
N VAL A 184 -22.94 -15.06 0.63
CA VAL A 184 -21.84 -14.18 0.24
C VAL A 184 -22.38 -12.77 0.13
N PHE A 185 -21.71 -11.81 0.78
CA PHE A 185 -22.10 -10.41 0.71
C PHE A 185 -21.09 -9.55 -0.01
N LYS A 186 -21.57 -8.42 -0.51
CA LYS A 186 -20.77 -7.33 -1.05
C LYS A 186 -21.14 -6.02 -0.36
N THR A 187 -20.17 -5.16 -0.16
CA THR A 187 -20.32 -3.81 0.40
C THR A 187 -19.39 -2.85 -0.36
N ASN A 188 -19.56 -1.55 -0.17
CA ASN A 188 -18.64 -0.54 -0.71
C ASN A 188 -17.37 -0.39 0.14
N ASP A 189 -17.32 -1.04 1.29
CA ASP A 189 -16.19 -1.03 2.22
C ASP A 189 -15.32 -2.27 1.96
N ASP A 190 -14.18 -2.07 1.30
CA ASP A 190 -13.25 -3.14 0.93
C ASP A 190 -12.70 -3.90 2.16
N LEU A 191 -12.60 -3.24 3.32
CA LEU A 191 -12.15 -3.88 4.56
C LEU A 191 -13.12 -4.97 5.03
N VAL A 192 -14.41 -4.71 4.93
CA VAL A 192 -15.46 -5.64 5.38
C VAL A 192 -15.62 -6.79 4.37
N GLN A 193 -15.34 -6.59 3.09
CA GLN A 193 -15.45 -7.63 2.06
C GLN A 193 -14.51 -8.83 2.25
N SER A 194 -13.52 -8.71 3.12
CA SER A 194 -12.60 -9.81 3.46
C SER A 194 -12.92 -10.48 4.80
N GLN A 195 -14.10 -10.19 5.38
CA GLN A 195 -14.50 -10.62 6.71
C GLN A 195 -15.62 -11.69 6.68
N LEU A 196 -15.79 -12.33 7.83
CA LEU A 196 -16.97 -13.12 8.15
C LEU A 196 -17.91 -12.28 8.99
N VAL A 197 -19.22 -12.48 8.81
CA VAL A 197 -20.23 -11.81 9.62
C VAL A 197 -21.22 -12.86 10.17
N ALA A 198 -21.52 -12.76 11.47
CA ALA A 198 -22.47 -13.64 12.16
C ALA A 198 -23.29 -12.86 13.20
N ASP A 199 -24.29 -13.50 13.77
CA ASP A 199 -25.17 -12.92 14.79
C ASP A 199 -24.44 -12.69 16.12
N THR A 200 -24.56 -11.49 16.69
CA THR A 200 -23.88 -11.10 17.94
C THR A 200 -24.31 -11.96 19.12
N ASP A 201 -25.62 -12.19 19.27
CA ASP A 201 -26.17 -12.94 20.39
C ASP A 201 -25.79 -14.42 20.33
N THR A 202 -25.53 -14.94 19.11
CA THR A 202 -25.08 -16.32 18.91
C THR A 202 -23.56 -16.45 19.09
N VAL A 203 -22.78 -15.48 18.59
CA VAL A 203 -21.31 -15.50 18.69
C VAL A 203 -20.81 -15.31 20.12
N MET A 204 -21.45 -14.44 20.89
CA MET A 204 -21.04 -14.06 22.24
C MET A 204 -20.86 -15.26 23.19
N PRO A 205 -21.82 -16.14 23.37
CA PRO A 205 -21.69 -17.31 24.25
C PRO A 205 -20.66 -18.33 23.73
N VAL A 206 -20.58 -18.51 22.42
CA VAL A 206 -19.66 -19.47 21.78
C VAL A 206 -18.21 -19.07 22.01
N LEU A 207 -17.92 -17.79 21.92
CA LEU A 207 -16.58 -17.25 22.23
C LEU A 207 -16.35 -17.05 23.74
N ARG A 208 -17.33 -17.39 24.60
CA ARG A 208 -17.31 -17.16 26.05
C ARG A 208 -17.05 -15.70 26.40
N GLN A 209 -17.52 -14.79 25.55
CA GLN A 209 -17.40 -13.36 25.79
C GLN A 209 -18.64 -12.85 26.54
N THR A 210 -18.42 -11.95 27.47
CA THR A 210 -19.49 -11.31 28.26
C THR A 210 -19.64 -9.83 27.94
N ALA A 211 -18.77 -9.32 27.05
CA ALA A 211 -18.68 -7.92 26.69
C ALA A 211 -18.46 -7.78 25.17
N TYR A 212 -18.78 -6.61 24.64
CA TYR A 212 -18.53 -6.21 23.26
C TYR A 212 -17.15 -5.63 23.10
N THR A 213 -16.62 -5.59 21.90
CA THR A 213 -15.31 -4.98 21.63
C THR A 213 -15.44 -3.54 21.13
N SER A 214 -16.57 -3.20 20.53
CA SER A 214 -16.88 -1.86 20.00
C SER A 214 -18.37 -1.63 19.93
N VAL A 215 -18.77 -0.36 19.81
CA VAL A 215 -20.16 0.01 19.48
C VAL A 215 -20.12 0.94 18.27
N THR A 216 -20.77 0.54 17.18
CA THR A 216 -20.94 1.38 16.01
C THR A 216 -22.30 2.07 16.07
N VAL A 217 -22.34 3.38 15.86
CA VAL A 217 -23.57 4.17 15.93
C VAL A 217 -23.74 5.03 14.69
N ARG A 218 -25.00 5.33 14.31
CA ARG A 218 -25.30 6.35 13.31
C ARG A 218 -25.45 7.71 13.98
N LEU A 219 -24.81 8.74 13.41
CA LEU A 219 -24.90 10.10 13.89
C LEU A 219 -26.17 10.78 13.39
N GLY A 220 -26.88 11.47 14.28
CA GLY A 220 -28.17 12.10 14.00
C GLY A 220 -28.11 13.50 13.37
N GLY A 221 -26.90 14.03 13.08
CA GLY A 221 -26.75 15.37 12.49
C GLY A 221 -25.32 15.89 12.56
N THR A 222 -25.11 17.12 12.13
CA THR A 222 -23.76 17.75 12.01
C THR A 222 -23.01 17.86 13.33
N ASN A 223 -23.69 18.19 14.43
CA ASN A 223 -23.10 18.32 15.77
C ASN A 223 -23.25 17.06 16.63
N ALA A 224 -23.75 15.97 16.05
CA ALA A 224 -24.09 14.76 16.77
C ALA A 224 -22.88 14.11 17.47
N LEU A 225 -21.71 14.09 16.78
CA LEU A 225 -20.49 13.54 17.36
C LEU A 225 -20.04 14.34 18.60
N ALA A 226 -20.08 15.67 18.54
CA ALA A 226 -19.70 16.52 19.67
C ALA A 226 -20.63 16.31 20.89
N SER A 227 -21.94 16.18 20.62
CA SER A 227 -22.93 15.87 21.66
C SER A 227 -22.71 14.49 22.28
N LEU A 228 -22.47 13.50 21.46
CA LEU A 228 -22.15 12.12 21.87
C LEU A 228 -20.86 12.09 22.70
N THR A 229 -19.77 12.66 22.18
CA THR A 229 -18.47 12.70 22.88
C THR A 229 -18.60 13.38 24.24
N ARG A 230 -19.29 14.51 24.33
CA ARG A 230 -19.54 15.19 25.61
C ARG A 230 -20.29 14.29 26.60
N ALA A 231 -21.35 13.64 26.12
CA ALA A 231 -22.19 12.80 27.00
C ALA A 231 -21.40 11.59 27.54
N ILE A 232 -20.59 10.94 26.71
CA ILE A 232 -19.81 9.76 27.15
C ILE A 232 -18.62 10.16 28.01
N THR A 233 -17.97 11.31 27.78
CA THR A 233 -16.81 11.75 28.58
C THR A 233 -17.20 12.33 29.94
N THR A 234 -18.41 12.87 30.06
CA THR A 234 -18.92 13.37 31.36
C THR A 234 -19.56 12.29 32.22
N ASN A 235 -19.81 11.11 31.67
CA ASN A 235 -20.40 10.01 32.43
C ASN A 235 -19.30 9.17 33.09
N PRO A 236 -19.21 9.17 34.43
CA PRO A 236 -18.15 8.44 35.14
C PRO A 236 -18.26 6.89 35.05
N ALA A 237 -19.42 6.40 34.61
CA ALA A 237 -19.62 4.96 34.37
C ALA A 237 -19.02 4.47 33.05
N LEU A 238 -18.51 5.39 32.20
CA LEU A 238 -17.97 5.07 30.90
C LEU A 238 -16.49 5.42 30.81
N THR A 239 -15.68 4.48 30.34
CA THR A 239 -14.27 4.71 30.00
C THR A 239 -14.07 4.42 28.52
N VAL A 240 -14.75 5.20 27.68
CA VAL A 240 -14.78 5.02 26.23
C VAL A 240 -14.49 6.32 25.47
N THR A 241 -14.10 6.18 24.22
CA THR A 241 -13.90 7.29 23.29
C THR A 241 -14.78 7.09 22.05
N ALA A 242 -15.33 8.18 21.51
CA ALA A 242 -16.06 8.16 20.26
C ALA A 242 -15.28 8.92 19.18
N GLU A 243 -15.14 8.28 18.04
CA GLU A 243 -14.49 8.86 16.88
C GLU A 243 -15.38 8.62 15.64
N ARG A 244 -15.37 9.55 14.68
CA ARG A 244 -16.06 9.34 13.41
C ARG A 244 -15.39 8.16 12.68
N GLN A 245 -16.18 7.25 12.13
CA GLN A 245 -15.67 6.03 11.50
C GLN A 245 -14.67 6.34 10.37
N SER A 246 -14.96 7.34 9.54
CA SER A 246 -14.05 7.81 8.49
C SER A 246 -12.71 8.33 9.04
N ASP A 247 -12.73 9.01 10.20
CA ASP A 247 -11.51 9.58 10.79
C ASP A 247 -10.68 8.50 11.51
N TYR A 248 -11.36 7.54 12.13
CA TYR A 248 -10.71 6.34 12.69
C TYR A 248 -9.91 5.59 11.62
N TYR A 249 -10.54 5.28 10.47
CA TYR A 249 -9.84 4.57 9.40
C TYR A 249 -8.76 5.41 8.72
N LYS A 250 -8.95 6.73 8.58
CA LYS A 250 -7.88 7.64 8.11
C LYS A 250 -6.68 7.65 9.04
N ARG A 251 -6.90 7.74 10.35
CA ARG A 251 -5.83 7.69 11.35
C ARG A 251 -5.09 6.35 11.33
N ARG A 252 -5.83 5.23 11.22
CA ARG A 252 -5.24 3.90 11.07
C ARG A 252 -4.39 3.80 9.80
N SER A 253 -4.89 4.32 8.70
CA SER A 253 -4.16 4.40 7.43
C SER A 253 -2.88 5.22 7.55
N ALA A 254 -2.92 6.37 8.23
CA ALA A 254 -1.75 7.22 8.41
C ALA A 254 -0.65 6.51 9.21
N GLN A 255 -0.99 5.90 10.35
CA GLN A 255 -0.03 5.15 11.16
C GLN A 255 0.66 4.02 10.40
N PHE A 256 -0.09 3.32 9.54
CA PHE A 256 0.46 2.25 8.70
C PHE A 256 1.30 2.81 7.55
N SER A 257 0.87 3.94 6.97
CA SER A 257 1.59 4.60 5.87
C SER A 257 2.93 5.15 6.32
N ASP A 258 3.02 5.80 7.46
CA ASP A 258 4.25 6.46 7.92
C ASP A 258 5.39 5.45 8.10
N LEU A 259 5.12 4.30 8.72
CA LEU A 259 6.11 3.23 8.87
C LEU A 259 6.48 2.63 7.51
N ASN A 260 5.49 2.38 6.66
CA ASN A 260 5.71 1.77 5.35
C ASN A 260 6.43 2.74 4.41
N ASP A 261 6.10 4.03 4.43
CA ASP A 261 6.78 5.08 3.66
C ASP A 261 8.25 5.19 4.09
N ALA A 262 8.55 5.14 5.38
CA ALA A 262 9.93 5.12 5.87
C ALA A 262 10.72 3.91 5.34
N LEU A 263 10.11 2.73 5.31
CA LEU A 263 10.71 1.52 4.73
C LEU A 263 10.90 1.66 3.22
N VAL A 264 9.90 2.14 2.49
CA VAL A 264 9.96 2.33 1.03
C VAL A 264 11.10 3.27 0.64
N TYR A 265 11.15 4.45 1.27
CA TYR A 265 12.19 5.43 0.97
C TYR A 265 13.56 4.97 1.47
N GLY A 266 13.65 4.29 2.63
CA GLY A 266 14.90 3.72 3.14
C GLY A 266 15.47 2.65 2.21
N VAL A 267 14.67 1.68 1.80
CA VAL A 267 15.07 0.64 0.84
C VAL A 267 15.38 1.26 -0.53
N GLY A 268 14.53 2.18 -1.00
CA GLY A 268 14.74 2.90 -2.25
C GLY A 268 16.06 3.66 -2.27
N LEU A 269 16.43 4.32 -1.16
CA LEU A 269 17.71 5.03 -1.02
C LEU A 269 18.90 4.05 -1.07
N LEU A 270 18.84 2.94 -0.33
CA LEU A 270 19.92 1.95 -0.32
C LEU A 270 20.13 1.31 -1.69
N LEU A 271 19.05 0.91 -2.36
CA LEU A 271 19.11 0.36 -3.72
C LEU A 271 19.58 1.42 -4.72
N GLY A 272 19.13 2.66 -4.57
CA GLY A 272 19.56 3.79 -5.40
C GLY A 272 21.07 4.09 -5.27
N LEU A 273 21.59 4.05 -4.05
CA LEU A 273 23.04 4.18 -3.80
C LEU A 273 23.82 3.03 -4.43
N GLY A 274 23.34 1.81 -4.30
CA GLY A 274 23.95 0.64 -4.96
C GLY A 274 23.99 0.78 -6.48
N ALA A 275 22.88 1.19 -7.09
CA ALA A 275 22.81 1.42 -8.55
C ALA A 275 23.69 2.61 -8.98
N LEU A 276 23.76 3.68 -8.17
CA LEU A 276 24.63 4.82 -8.41
C LEU A 276 26.10 4.40 -8.43
N LEU A 277 26.56 3.66 -7.41
CA LEU A 277 27.94 3.18 -7.34
C LEU A 277 28.28 2.24 -8.50
N ALA A 278 27.36 1.35 -8.87
CA ALA A 278 27.51 0.48 -10.04
C ALA A 278 27.61 1.30 -11.34
N ALA A 279 26.74 2.29 -11.53
CA ALA A 279 26.77 3.17 -12.70
C ALA A 279 28.08 3.97 -12.79
N VAL A 280 28.54 4.57 -11.68
CA VAL A 280 29.82 5.28 -11.60
C VAL A 280 30.96 4.36 -12.00
N ASN A 281 31.05 3.15 -11.43
CA ASN A 281 32.12 2.21 -11.71
C ASN A 281 32.14 1.77 -13.19
N ILE A 282 30.97 1.45 -13.75
CA ILE A 282 30.84 1.02 -15.14
C ILE A 282 31.16 2.15 -16.11
N LEU A 283 30.65 3.36 -15.88
CA LEU A 283 30.92 4.52 -16.73
C LEU A 283 32.38 4.96 -16.62
N TYR A 284 32.99 4.86 -15.42
CA TYR A 284 34.40 5.13 -15.22
C TYR A 284 35.26 4.14 -16.01
N SER A 285 35.01 2.86 -15.91
CA SER A 285 35.68 1.82 -16.69
C SER A 285 35.48 2.01 -18.21
N ALA A 286 34.31 2.46 -18.63
CA ALA A 286 34.04 2.79 -20.02
C ALA A 286 34.84 3.96 -20.52
N VAL A 287 35.03 5.03 -19.72
CA VAL A 287 35.89 6.17 -20.03
C VAL A 287 37.33 5.75 -20.12
N MET A 288 37.82 4.95 -19.18
CA MET A 288 39.20 4.46 -19.19
C MET A 288 39.52 3.62 -20.42
N ALA A 289 38.64 2.73 -20.80
CA ALA A 289 38.79 1.91 -22.02
C ALA A 289 38.82 2.72 -23.33
N ARG A 290 38.33 3.98 -23.30
CA ARG A 290 38.32 4.93 -24.44
C ARG A 290 39.32 6.09 -24.28
N SER A 291 40.23 6.01 -23.33
CA SER A 291 41.16 7.10 -23.05
C SER A 291 41.94 7.56 -24.30
N CYS A 292 42.36 6.64 -25.17
CA CYS A 292 43.02 6.93 -26.43
C CYS A 292 42.10 7.64 -27.45
N GLU A 293 40.83 7.20 -27.59
CA GLU A 293 39.84 7.86 -28.48
C GLU A 293 39.51 9.27 -27.99
N ILE A 294 39.31 9.43 -26.65
CA ILE A 294 39.06 10.72 -26.02
C ILE A 294 40.28 11.65 -26.21
N ALA A 295 41.50 11.14 -26.01
CA ALA A 295 42.75 11.91 -26.23
C ALA A 295 42.88 12.33 -27.70
N THR A 296 42.54 11.46 -28.65
CA THR A 296 42.55 11.79 -30.08
C THR A 296 41.54 12.87 -30.43
N MET A 297 40.31 12.77 -29.94
CA MET A 297 39.28 13.83 -30.13
C MET A 297 39.75 15.17 -29.56
N ARG A 298 40.41 15.16 -28.37
CA ARG A 298 40.96 16.38 -27.78
C ARG A 298 42.15 16.94 -28.56
N ALA A 299 42.98 16.09 -29.11
CA ALA A 299 44.07 16.50 -30.00
C ALA A 299 43.54 17.12 -31.32
N LEU A 300 42.38 16.70 -31.79
CA LEU A 300 41.69 17.28 -32.95
C LEU A 300 40.94 18.59 -32.61
N GLY A 301 41.03 19.10 -31.37
CA GLY A 301 40.48 20.39 -30.96
C GLY A 301 39.08 20.31 -30.31
N PHE A 302 38.56 19.12 -30.03
CA PHE A 302 37.36 19.01 -29.21
C PHE A 302 37.63 19.44 -27.77
N GLY A 303 36.85 20.38 -27.26
CA GLY A 303 36.96 20.83 -25.88
C GLY A 303 36.60 19.75 -24.84
N ALA A 304 37.02 19.93 -23.60
CA ALA A 304 36.70 19.04 -22.47
C ALA A 304 35.18 18.93 -22.20
N ALA A 305 34.44 20.05 -22.34
CA ALA A 305 33.01 20.09 -22.07
C ALA A 305 32.15 19.25 -23.03
N PRO A 306 32.33 19.24 -24.37
CA PRO A 306 31.62 18.30 -25.26
C PRO A 306 31.83 16.83 -24.91
N VAL A 307 33.03 16.42 -24.52
CA VAL A 307 33.35 15.05 -24.13
C VAL A 307 32.63 14.69 -22.83
N ALA A 308 32.72 15.56 -21.82
CA ALA A 308 32.02 15.35 -20.55
C ALA A 308 30.47 15.23 -20.75
N LEU A 309 29.93 16.13 -21.58
CA LEU A 309 28.48 16.09 -21.90
C LEU A 309 28.09 14.79 -22.58
N ALA A 310 28.92 14.27 -23.49
CA ALA A 310 28.63 13.02 -24.17
C ALA A 310 28.55 11.83 -23.19
N VAL A 311 29.43 11.74 -22.21
CA VAL A 311 29.44 10.72 -21.17
C VAL A 311 28.22 10.89 -20.22
N ALA A 312 27.90 12.11 -19.82
CA ALA A 312 26.76 12.39 -18.97
C ALA A 312 25.42 12.02 -19.67
N VAL A 313 25.29 12.36 -20.98
CA VAL A 313 24.12 11.99 -21.77
C VAL A 313 24.00 10.47 -21.93
N GLU A 314 25.12 9.76 -22.12
CA GLU A 314 25.11 8.29 -22.15
C GLU A 314 24.55 7.72 -20.84
N GLY A 315 25.06 8.13 -19.69
CA GLY A 315 24.56 7.69 -18.37
C GLY A 315 23.07 7.99 -18.18
N LEU A 316 22.64 9.18 -18.60
CA LEU A 316 21.24 9.59 -18.53
C LEU A 316 20.32 8.71 -19.41
N LEU A 317 20.74 8.42 -20.65
CA LEU A 317 19.97 7.58 -21.57
C LEU A 317 19.86 6.13 -21.07
N LEU A 318 20.95 5.60 -20.51
CA LEU A 318 20.92 4.26 -19.90
C LEU A 318 20.00 4.22 -18.68
N ALA A 319 20.02 5.26 -17.84
CA ALA A 319 19.12 5.37 -16.70
C ALA A 319 17.65 5.50 -17.11
N LEU A 320 17.35 6.27 -18.14
CA LEU A 320 16.01 6.40 -18.71
C LEU A 320 15.50 5.07 -19.31
N ALA A 321 16.37 4.37 -20.03
CA ALA A 321 16.04 3.04 -20.58
C ALA A 321 15.75 2.05 -19.44
N GLY A 322 16.56 2.08 -18.37
CA GLY A 322 16.33 1.30 -17.15
C GLY A 322 15.01 1.66 -16.47
N ALA A 323 14.71 2.96 -16.33
CA ALA A 323 13.45 3.42 -15.77
C ALA A 323 12.24 2.95 -16.57
N GLY A 324 12.30 3.05 -17.90
CA GLY A 324 11.25 2.57 -18.78
C GLY A 324 11.02 1.06 -18.65
N LEU A 325 12.10 0.28 -18.62
CA LEU A 325 12.05 -1.17 -18.43
C LEU A 325 11.47 -1.51 -17.03
N GLY A 326 11.99 -0.88 -15.98
CA GLY A 326 11.54 -1.10 -14.61
C GLY A 326 10.07 -0.72 -14.40
N ALA A 327 9.65 0.43 -14.94
CA ALA A 327 8.26 0.87 -14.88
C ALA A 327 7.32 -0.08 -15.66
N SER A 328 7.74 -0.54 -16.83
CA SER A 328 6.95 -1.50 -17.63
C SER A 328 6.80 -2.85 -16.93
N LEU A 329 7.87 -3.36 -16.34
CA LEU A 329 7.84 -4.59 -15.54
C LEU A 329 6.95 -4.43 -14.31
N ALA A 330 7.12 -3.34 -13.55
CA ALA A 330 6.29 -3.08 -12.39
C ALA A 330 4.81 -2.99 -12.76
N TYR A 331 4.48 -2.25 -13.81
CA TYR A 331 3.10 -2.10 -14.27
C TYR A 331 2.50 -3.43 -14.72
N GLY A 332 3.22 -4.21 -15.53
CA GLY A 332 2.73 -5.50 -16.02
C GLY A 332 2.57 -6.57 -14.96
N LEU A 333 3.43 -6.57 -13.93
CA LEU A 333 3.42 -7.61 -12.89
C LEU A 333 2.53 -7.26 -11.70
N PHE A 334 2.37 -5.97 -11.35
CA PHE A 334 1.75 -5.57 -10.09
C PHE A 334 0.45 -4.76 -10.27
N ASN A 335 0.24 -4.08 -11.41
CA ASN A 335 -0.95 -3.25 -11.57
C ASN A 335 -2.23 -4.09 -11.63
N GLY A 336 -3.19 -3.80 -10.76
CA GLY A 336 -4.46 -4.55 -10.66
C GLY A 336 -4.37 -5.88 -9.90
N VAL A 337 -3.18 -6.26 -9.42
CA VAL A 337 -3.01 -7.50 -8.65
C VAL A 337 -3.58 -7.29 -7.24
N GLN A 338 -4.40 -8.23 -6.80
CA GLN A 338 -4.89 -8.27 -5.43
C GLN A 338 -3.77 -8.74 -4.50
N SER A 339 -3.49 -7.96 -3.48
CA SER A 339 -2.53 -8.28 -2.42
C SER A 339 -3.21 -8.26 -1.07
N VAL A 340 -2.63 -8.95 -0.10
CA VAL A 340 -3.15 -9.04 1.26
C VAL A 340 -2.06 -8.65 2.24
N SER A 341 -2.33 -7.63 3.04
CA SER A 341 -1.45 -7.25 4.16
C SER A 341 -2.21 -7.40 5.47
N GLY A 342 -1.72 -8.30 6.33
CA GLY A 342 -2.48 -8.70 7.51
C GLY A 342 -3.80 -9.37 7.11
N ASN A 343 -4.93 -8.74 7.47
CA ASN A 343 -6.29 -9.20 7.17
C ASN A 343 -7.02 -8.29 6.16
N VAL A 344 -6.28 -7.42 5.48
CA VAL A 344 -6.84 -6.45 4.53
C VAL A 344 -6.42 -6.83 3.13
N ALA A 345 -7.40 -7.11 2.28
CA ALA A 345 -7.20 -7.20 0.84
C ALA A 345 -7.22 -5.80 0.22
N PHE A 346 -6.34 -5.57 -0.70
CA PHE A 346 -6.28 -4.33 -1.47
C PHE A 346 -5.72 -4.61 -2.85
N HIS A 347 -6.06 -3.75 -3.80
CA HIS A 347 -5.53 -3.85 -5.15
C HIS A 347 -4.32 -2.94 -5.29
N LEU A 348 -3.24 -3.50 -5.81
CA LEU A 348 -2.05 -2.74 -6.17
C LEU A 348 -2.40 -1.85 -7.36
N ALA A 349 -2.14 -0.55 -7.23
CA ALA A 349 -2.40 0.41 -8.29
C ALA A 349 -1.16 1.26 -8.53
N ILE A 350 -0.65 1.23 -9.76
CA ILE A 350 0.48 2.05 -10.17
C ILE A 350 -0.05 3.30 -10.87
N SER A 351 0.06 4.44 -10.20
CA SER A 351 -0.38 5.72 -10.75
C SER A 351 0.69 6.37 -11.64
N PRO A 352 0.28 7.25 -12.59
CA PRO A 352 1.24 8.03 -13.38
C PRO A 352 2.22 8.86 -12.54
N ALA A 353 1.79 9.36 -11.38
CA ALA A 353 2.64 10.12 -10.47
C ALA A 353 3.78 9.26 -9.88
N MET A 354 3.50 7.98 -9.59
CA MET A 354 4.51 7.04 -9.12
C MET A 354 5.53 6.73 -10.23
N ILE A 355 5.07 6.55 -11.47
CA ILE A 355 5.95 6.36 -12.63
C ILE A 355 6.85 7.59 -12.79
N ALA A 356 6.30 8.81 -12.72
CA ALA A 356 7.07 10.04 -12.79
C ALA A 356 8.13 10.12 -11.68
N LEU A 357 7.80 9.70 -10.46
CA LEU A 357 8.78 9.60 -9.34
C LEU A 357 9.89 8.59 -9.64
N GLY A 358 9.57 7.42 -10.19
CA GLY A 358 10.55 6.43 -10.61
C GLY A 358 11.51 6.97 -11.68
N PHE A 359 10.99 7.72 -12.66
CA PHE A 359 11.82 8.42 -13.66
C PHE A 359 12.68 9.51 -13.02
N ALA A 360 12.16 10.27 -12.06
CA ALA A 360 12.93 11.29 -11.33
C ALA A 360 14.11 10.66 -10.56
N TRP A 361 13.91 9.53 -9.90
CA TRP A 361 14.96 8.76 -9.25
C TRP A 361 16.00 8.25 -10.25
N ALA A 362 15.58 7.71 -11.38
CA ALA A 362 16.49 7.25 -12.42
C ALA A 362 17.31 8.41 -13.01
N LEU A 363 16.69 9.57 -13.25
CA LEU A 363 17.37 10.77 -13.67
C LEU A 363 18.43 11.22 -12.66
N ALA A 364 18.13 11.20 -11.37
CA ALA A 364 19.07 11.52 -10.32
C ALA A 364 20.28 10.55 -10.33
N ILE A 365 20.00 9.24 -10.41
CA ILE A 365 21.06 8.22 -10.52
C ILE A 365 21.91 8.41 -11.80
N GLY A 366 21.26 8.64 -12.93
CA GLY A 366 21.95 8.82 -14.22
C GLY A 366 22.82 10.08 -14.25
N LEU A 367 22.31 11.19 -13.72
CA LEU A 367 23.06 12.45 -13.61
C LEU A 367 24.24 12.33 -12.65
N LEU A 368 23.98 11.89 -11.42
CA LEU A 368 25.03 11.76 -10.40
C LEU A 368 26.06 10.69 -10.80
N GLY A 369 25.59 9.56 -11.33
CA GLY A 369 26.44 8.47 -11.82
C GLY A 369 27.30 8.86 -13.02
N GLY A 370 26.80 9.75 -13.89
CA GLY A 370 27.50 10.22 -15.06
C GLY A 370 28.48 11.38 -14.81
N VAL A 371 28.24 12.22 -13.79
CA VAL A 371 29.06 13.44 -13.54
C VAL A 371 30.50 13.12 -13.18
N LEU A 372 30.75 12.18 -12.29
CA LEU A 372 32.11 11.82 -11.87
C LEU A 372 32.97 11.29 -13.02
N PRO A 373 32.51 10.27 -13.81
CA PRO A 373 33.22 9.82 -15.00
C PRO A 373 33.35 10.89 -16.07
N ALA A 374 32.36 11.75 -16.25
CA ALA A 374 32.38 12.85 -17.20
C ALA A 374 33.46 13.88 -16.85
N LEU A 375 33.61 14.26 -15.57
CA LEU A 375 34.64 15.14 -15.08
C LEU A 375 36.03 14.51 -15.24
N HIS A 376 36.15 13.21 -15.02
CA HIS A 376 37.40 12.49 -15.24
C HIS A 376 37.78 12.50 -16.72
N ALA A 377 36.82 12.17 -17.62
CA ALA A 377 37.05 12.24 -19.06
C ALA A 377 37.48 13.64 -19.55
N ALA A 378 36.92 14.71 -18.96
CA ALA A 378 37.26 16.07 -19.26
C ALA A 378 38.70 16.46 -18.83
N ARG A 379 39.25 15.80 -17.81
CA ARG A 379 40.57 16.09 -17.24
C ARG A 379 41.69 15.18 -17.75
N LEU A 380 41.41 14.20 -18.59
CA LEU A 380 42.41 13.31 -19.18
C LEU A 380 43.46 14.11 -19.95
N ASN A 381 44.75 13.92 -19.62
CA ASN A 381 45.87 14.49 -20.38
C ASN A 381 46.00 13.81 -21.73
N VAL A 382 46.08 14.61 -22.79
CA VAL A 382 46.23 14.10 -24.17
C VAL A 382 47.46 13.22 -24.31
N ALA A 383 48.58 13.60 -23.68
CA ALA A 383 49.83 12.85 -23.73
C ALA A 383 49.77 11.48 -23.06
N ASP A 384 49.08 11.41 -21.89
CA ASP A 384 48.92 10.16 -21.14
C ASP A 384 47.90 9.22 -21.82
N GLY A 385 46.84 9.79 -22.38
CA GLY A 385 45.83 9.03 -23.11
C GLY A 385 46.35 8.39 -24.42
N LEU A 386 47.27 9.02 -25.10
CA LEU A 386 47.92 8.48 -26.31
C LEU A 386 48.97 7.41 -26.01
N ARG A 387 49.53 7.39 -24.77
CA ARG A 387 50.51 6.38 -24.33
C ARG A 387 49.84 5.12 -23.72
N ALA A 388 48.58 5.21 -23.35
CA ALA A 388 47.82 4.08 -22.81
C ALA A 388 47.46 3.10 -23.96
N ARG A 389 48.33 2.15 -24.23
CA ARG A 389 48.10 0.98 -25.07
C ARG A 389 47.90 -0.26 -24.23
#